data_fa3d4a9e2e1a2d8758d3fdedf2c702c8
#
_entry.id   fa3d4a9e2e1a2d8758d3fdedf2c702c8
#
_cell.length_a   1.000
_cell.length_b   1.000
_cell.length_c   1.000
_cell.angle_alpha   90.00
_cell.angle_beta   90.00
_cell.angle_gamma   90.00
#
_symmetry.space_group_name_H-M   'P 1'
#
loop_
_entity.id
_entity.type
_entity.pdbx_description
1 polymer ?
#
loop_
_entity_poly.entity_id
_entity_poly.type
_entity_poly.pdbx_seq_one_letter_code
_entity_poly.pdbx_strand_id
1 'polypeptide(L)'
;MRSFTYQYKGETVESLWAVSVEKGDLRYKVKLGPDLWLTIVPTFVNSTGDKIIWLQSNKEHEIVQPHDLVQAMGEGIEVFLEQ
;
A
#
# COMPACT_ATOMS: atom_id res chain seq x y z
N MET A 1 -1.45 -9.28 -11.06
CA MET A 1 -1.38 -9.46 -9.60
C MET A 1 0.00 -10.01 -9.24
N ARG A 2 0.67 -9.40 -8.28
CA ARG A 2 2.03 -9.76 -7.93
C ARG A 2 2.14 -10.04 -6.44
N SER A 3 2.98 -11.02 -6.06
CA SER A 3 3.26 -11.27 -4.66
C SER A 3 4.39 -10.38 -4.16
N PHE A 4 4.32 -10.02 -2.89
CA PHE A 4 5.36 -9.21 -2.24
C PHE A 4 5.36 -9.50 -0.74
N THR A 5 6.38 -9.02 -0.07
CA THR A 5 6.45 -9.11 1.39
C THR A 5 6.61 -7.71 1.97
N TYR A 6 6.09 -7.54 3.17
CA TYR A 6 6.32 -6.33 3.95
C TYR A 6 6.55 -6.69 5.41
N GLN A 7 7.18 -5.78 6.13
CA GLN A 7 7.49 -5.97 7.55
C GLN A 7 6.47 -5.21 8.39
N TYR A 8 5.82 -5.91 9.32
CA TYR A 8 4.88 -5.29 10.22
C TYR A 8 4.99 -5.91 11.61
N LYS A 9 5.24 -5.07 12.61
CA LYS A 9 5.38 -5.47 14.01
C LYS A 9 6.38 -6.63 14.20
N GLY A 10 7.52 -6.53 13.53
CA GLY A 10 8.59 -7.53 13.63
C GLY A 10 8.36 -8.81 12.84
N GLU A 11 7.28 -8.89 12.10
CA GLU A 11 6.96 -10.07 11.29
C GLU A 11 7.01 -9.75 9.79
N THR A 12 7.43 -10.75 9.00
CA THR A 12 7.37 -10.67 7.55
C THR A 12 6.02 -11.21 7.09
N VAL A 13 5.27 -10.37 6.40
CA VAL A 13 3.94 -10.74 5.88
C VAL A 13 4.03 -10.85 4.37
N GLU A 14 3.51 -11.95 3.83
CA GLU A 14 3.41 -12.14 2.39
C GLU A 14 1.99 -11.81 1.93
N SER A 15 1.88 -11.06 0.83
CA SER A 15 0.59 -10.66 0.30
C SER A 15 0.65 -10.48 -1.22
N LEU A 16 -0.44 -10.04 -1.80
CA LEU A 16 -0.56 -9.75 -3.23
C LEU A 16 -0.91 -8.27 -3.42
N TRP A 17 -0.42 -7.69 -4.50
CA TRP A 17 -0.78 -6.33 -4.87
C TRP A 17 -1.01 -6.21 -6.37
N ALA A 18 -1.77 -5.21 -6.74
CA ALA A 18 -2.04 -4.87 -8.13
C ALA A 18 -2.12 -3.36 -8.28
N VAL A 19 -1.80 -2.88 -9.46
CA VAL A 19 -1.89 -1.46 -9.80
C VAL A 19 -3.19 -1.20 -10.52
N SER A 20 -3.87 -0.11 -10.19
CA SER A 20 -4.98 0.39 -10.97
C SER A 20 -4.81 1.89 -11.20
N VAL A 21 -5.37 2.37 -12.31
CA VAL A 21 -5.38 3.80 -12.63
C VAL A 21 -6.83 4.26 -12.65
N GLU A 22 -7.16 5.22 -11.78
CA GLU A 22 -8.50 5.80 -11.72
C GLU A 22 -8.39 7.30 -11.91
N LYS A 23 -9.08 7.84 -12.92
CA LYS A 23 -9.07 9.26 -13.23
C LYS A 23 -7.67 9.87 -13.39
N GLY A 24 -6.75 9.08 -13.95
CA GLY A 24 -5.37 9.51 -14.13
C GLY A 24 -4.48 9.33 -12.90
N ASP A 25 -5.03 8.89 -11.78
CA ASP A 25 -4.26 8.68 -10.55
C ASP A 25 -3.89 7.22 -10.36
N LEU A 26 -2.65 6.98 -9.98
CA LEU A 26 -2.12 5.65 -9.72
C LEU A 26 -2.54 5.20 -8.32
N ARG A 27 -3.16 4.02 -8.24
CA ARG A 27 -3.61 3.41 -6.99
C ARG A 27 -3.11 1.99 -6.90
N TYR A 28 -2.81 1.55 -5.68
CA TYR A 28 -2.34 0.21 -5.42
C TYR A 28 -3.35 -0.54 -4.57
N LYS A 29 -3.72 -1.73 -5.01
CA LYS A 29 -4.62 -2.60 -4.25
C LYS A 29 -3.79 -3.69 -3.60
N VAL A 30 -3.97 -3.86 -2.29
CA VAL A 30 -3.27 -4.88 -1.50
C VAL A 30 -4.30 -5.83 -0.91
N LYS A 31 -4.04 -7.11 -1.03
CA LYS A 31 -4.94 -8.13 -0.51
C LYS A 31 -4.75 -8.30 0.99
N LEU A 32 -5.82 -8.15 1.76
CA LEU A 32 -5.82 -8.33 3.21
C LEU A 32 -6.37 -9.69 3.66
N GLY A 33 -7.22 -10.29 2.86
CA GLY A 33 -7.87 -11.56 3.18
C GLY A 33 -8.42 -12.19 1.94
N PRO A 34 -9.17 -13.30 2.05
CA PRO A 34 -9.64 -14.04 0.87
C PRO A 34 -10.42 -13.20 -0.14
N ASP A 35 -11.25 -12.30 0.35
CA ASP A 35 -12.08 -11.44 -0.50
C ASP A 35 -11.96 -9.96 -0.13
N LEU A 36 -10.91 -9.58 0.59
CA LEU A 36 -10.75 -8.21 1.07
C LEU A 36 -9.53 -7.56 0.44
N TRP A 37 -9.74 -6.44 -0.23
CA TRP A 37 -8.70 -5.63 -0.85
C TRP A 37 -8.69 -4.24 -0.25
N LEU A 38 -7.50 -3.72 -0.04
CA LEU A 38 -7.29 -2.38 0.48
C LEU A 38 -6.66 -1.53 -0.63
N THR A 39 -7.18 -0.32 -0.83
CA THR A 39 -6.60 0.61 -1.79
C THR A 39 -5.70 1.61 -1.05
N ILE A 40 -4.44 1.69 -1.45
CA ILE A 40 -3.47 2.62 -0.88
C ILE A 40 -2.85 3.48 -1.97
N VAL A 41 -2.48 4.70 -1.61
CA VAL A 41 -1.93 5.69 -2.55
C VAL A 41 -0.64 6.26 -1.99
N PRO A 42 0.42 6.35 -2.84
CA PRO A 42 1.63 7.03 -2.41
C PRO A 42 1.43 8.55 -2.44
N THR A 43 1.86 9.21 -1.39
CA THR A 43 1.81 10.67 -1.29
C THR A 43 3.21 11.19 -1.04
N PHE A 44 3.67 12.08 -1.88
CA PHE A 44 5.00 12.65 -1.75
C PHE A 44 4.97 13.85 -0.82
N VAL A 45 5.88 13.88 0.14
CA VAL A 45 6.02 14.99 1.08
C VAL A 45 7.21 15.83 0.66
N ASN A 46 6.93 17.09 0.33
CA ASN A 46 7.95 18.00 -0.24
C ASN A 46 8.96 18.56 0.75
N SER A 47 8.71 18.46 2.04
CA SER A 47 9.55 19.15 3.04
C SER A 47 10.90 18.49 3.27
N THR A 48 11.04 17.19 3.00
CA THR A 48 12.30 16.48 3.18
C THR A 48 12.73 15.71 1.93
N GLY A 49 11.91 15.69 0.91
CA GLY A 49 12.25 15.24 -0.44
C GLY A 49 12.28 13.74 -0.70
N ASP A 50 12.48 12.91 0.30
CA ASP A 50 12.84 11.52 0.06
C ASP A 50 11.89 10.47 0.63
N LYS A 51 10.85 10.87 1.34
CA LYS A 51 9.95 9.91 1.95
C LYS A 51 8.57 9.91 1.30
N ILE A 52 8.12 8.72 0.94
CA ILE A 52 6.76 8.53 0.44
C ILE A 52 5.89 8.13 1.63
N ILE A 53 4.81 8.86 1.84
CA ILE A 53 3.79 8.51 2.84
C ILE A 53 2.66 7.80 2.12
N TRP A 54 2.33 6.61 2.58
CA TRP A 54 1.25 5.83 2.00
C TRP A 54 -0.02 6.05 2.80
N LEU A 55 -1.09 6.35 2.08
CA LEU A 55 -2.39 6.63 2.69
C LEU A 55 -3.43 5.65 2.14
N GLN A 56 -4.36 5.24 3.00
CA GLN A 56 -5.49 4.47 2.55
C GLN A 56 -6.48 5.38 1.82
N SER A 57 -6.87 4.95 0.61
CA SER A 57 -7.93 5.62 -0.12
C SER A 57 -9.26 5.05 0.37
N ASN A 58 -10.01 5.85 1.13
CA ASN A 58 -11.30 5.41 1.66
C ASN A 58 -12.33 5.31 0.55
N LYS A 59 -12.72 4.09 0.22
CA LYS A 59 -13.89 3.82 -0.60
C LYS A 59 -15.03 3.42 0.31
N GLU A 60 -16.25 3.55 -0.20
CA GLU A 60 -17.51 3.49 0.54
C GLU A 60 -17.70 2.26 1.42
N HIS A 61 -16.99 1.19 1.23
CA HIS A 61 -17.13 -0.05 1.99
C HIS A 61 -15.82 -0.58 2.58
N GLU A 62 -14.75 0.20 2.53
CA GLU A 62 -13.48 -0.24 3.08
C GLU A 62 -13.35 0.14 4.55
N ILE A 63 -12.93 -0.83 5.36
CA ILE A 63 -12.62 -0.61 6.76
C ILE A 63 -11.29 0.14 6.87
N VAL A 64 -11.26 1.22 7.65
CA VAL A 64 -10.04 1.99 7.85
C VAL A 64 -9.04 1.16 8.64
N GLN A 65 -7.84 1.00 8.07
CA GLN A 65 -6.75 0.26 8.69
C GLN A 65 -5.80 1.19 9.44
N PRO A 66 -5.05 0.69 10.44
CA PRO A 66 -4.04 1.50 11.11
C PRO A 66 -3.03 2.06 10.10
N HIS A 67 -2.63 3.31 10.28
CA HIS A 67 -1.70 3.97 9.36
C HIS A 67 -0.34 3.26 9.29
N ASP A 68 0.14 2.71 10.41
CA ASP A 68 1.40 1.97 10.42
C ASP A 68 1.37 0.73 9.53
N LEU A 69 0.21 0.04 9.46
CA LEU A 69 0.04 -1.09 8.54
C LEU A 69 0.05 -0.62 7.09
N VAL A 70 -0.68 0.45 6.78
CA VAL A 70 -0.73 1.00 5.42
C VAL A 70 0.67 1.44 4.97
N GLN A 71 1.40 2.10 5.84
CA GLN A 71 2.77 2.53 5.55
C GLN A 71 3.70 1.33 5.31
N ALA A 72 3.59 0.28 6.13
CA ALA A 72 4.39 -0.93 5.97
C ALA A 72 4.12 -1.62 4.63
N MET A 73 2.86 -1.72 4.24
CA MET A 73 2.49 -2.28 2.94
C MET A 73 3.09 -1.47 1.79
N GLY A 74 2.97 -0.15 1.84
CA GLY A 74 3.52 0.73 0.83
C GLY A 74 5.03 0.63 0.72
N GLU A 75 5.73 0.58 1.84
CA GLU A 75 7.18 0.41 1.84
C GLU A 75 7.60 -0.94 1.23
N GLY A 76 6.83 -1.99 1.47
CA GLY A 76 7.06 -3.28 0.82
C GLY A 76 6.92 -3.21 -0.70
N ILE A 77 5.93 -2.46 -1.19
CA ILE A 77 5.75 -2.22 -2.62
C ILE A 77 6.94 -1.43 -3.19
N GLU A 78 7.41 -0.41 -2.49
CA GLU A 78 8.57 0.37 -2.91
C GLU A 78 9.81 -0.50 -3.09
N VAL A 79 10.07 -1.37 -2.14
CA VAL A 79 11.20 -2.31 -2.23
C VAL A 79 11.05 -3.23 -3.44
N PHE A 80 9.84 -3.73 -3.67
CA PHE A 80 9.56 -4.58 -4.83
C PHE A 80 9.83 -3.85 -6.15
N LEU A 81 9.42 -2.58 -6.25
CA LEU A 81 9.58 -1.80 -7.48
C LEU A 81 11.03 -1.39 -7.75
N GLU A 82 11.86 -1.36 -6.72
CA GLU A 82 13.29 -1.04 -6.84
C GLU A 82 14.15 -2.22 -7.30
N GLN A 83 13.58 -3.40 -7.35
CA GLN A 83 14.33 -4.61 -7.77
C GLN A 83 14.37 -4.80 -9.28
#